data_c730f68b3dc8aada21ae518ac8803db3
#
_entry.id   c730f68b3dc8aada21ae518ac8803db3
#
_cell.length_a   1.000
_cell.length_b   1.000
_cell.length_c   1.000
_cell.angle_alpha   90.00
_cell.angle_beta   90.00
_cell.angle_gamma   90.00
#
_symmetry.space_group_name_H-M   'P 1'
#
loop_
_entity.id
_entity.type
_entity.pdbx_description
1 polymer ?
#
loop_
_entity_poly.entity_id
_entity_poly.type
_entity_poly.pdbx_seq_one_letter_code
_entity_poly.pdbx_strand_id
1 'polypeptide(L)'
;ISFFPAVYYTSVCANFLGKGGYGMSVKAQVLSALDAARGRYISGQELADQLGVSRAAIWKAVTALRADGTPIEAITNRGYALPHGADLLNADAITALLAPAVAQVVQITVVDRLPGTNAALRTQATNGAPEGLVLIAQAQSAGRGRRGHSFFSPPGGLYLSILLRPAFSTRQ
;
A
#
# COMPACT_ATOMS: atom_id res chain seq x y z
N ILE A 1 -1.30 -4.49 -28.98
CA ILE A 1 -0.45 -3.93 -27.91
C ILE A 1 -1.24 -2.74 -27.36
N SER A 2 -2.04 -2.98 -26.32
CA SER A 2 -2.86 -1.93 -25.70
C SER A 2 -2.06 -1.30 -24.56
N PHE A 3 -1.61 -0.07 -24.76
CA PHE A 3 -1.01 0.75 -23.73
C PHE A 3 -2.09 1.07 -22.68
N PHE A 4 -1.97 0.57 -21.46
CA PHE A 4 -2.79 1.03 -20.34
C PHE A 4 -2.25 2.38 -19.86
N PRO A 5 -3.02 3.46 -19.93
CA PRO A 5 -2.54 4.77 -19.51
C PRO A 5 -2.47 4.88 -17.99
N ALA A 6 -1.47 5.60 -17.50
CA ALA A 6 -1.19 5.91 -16.08
C ALA A 6 -2.38 6.52 -15.30
N VAL A 7 -3.47 6.85 -15.98
CA VAL A 7 -4.72 7.41 -15.39
C VAL A 7 -5.46 6.38 -14.51
N TYR A 8 -5.18 5.07 -14.66
CA TYR A 8 -5.82 4.03 -13.83
C TYR A 8 -5.26 3.95 -12.40
N TYR A 9 -4.05 4.44 -12.16
CA TYR A 9 -3.40 4.38 -10.84
C TYR A 9 -4.17 5.16 -9.77
N THR A 10 -4.69 6.33 -10.10
CA THR A 10 -5.47 7.18 -9.17
C THR A 10 -6.90 6.68 -8.98
N SER A 11 -7.52 6.08 -10.00
CA SER A 11 -8.91 5.63 -9.94
C SER A 11 -9.08 4.29 -9.20
N VAL A 12 -8.10 3.39 -9.27
CA VAL A 12 -8.15 2.09 -8.57
C VAL A 12 -7.94 2.28 -7.08
N CYS A 13 -7.00 3.12 -6.65
CA CYS A 13 -6.86 3.48 -5.23
C CYS A 13 -8.15 4.14 -4.70
N ALA A 14 -8.77 5.03 -5.47
CA ALA A 14 -10.04 5.66 -5.11
C ALA A 14 -11.21 4.66 -5.01
N ASN A 15 -11.24 3.63 -5.88
CA ASN A 15 -12.26 2.60 -5.87
C ASN A 15 -12.08 1.56 -4.76
N PHE A 16 -10.83 1.27 -4.34
CA PHE A 16 -10.55 0.42 -3.18
C PHE A 16 -10.98 1.08 -1.87
N LEU A 17 -10.94 2.40 -1.81
CA LEU A 17 -11.21 3.16 -0.60
C LEU A 17 -12.68 3.57 -0.44
N GLY A 18 -13.56 3.16 -1.37
CA GLY A 18 -15.00 3.50 -1.34
C GLY A 18 -15.28 4.98 -1.63
N LYS A 19 -16.53 5.34 -1.97
CA LYS A 19 -16.99 6.72 -2.22
C LYS A 19 -17.02 7.63 -0.97
N GLY A 20 -16.31 7.29 0.09
CA GLY A 20 -16.03 8.18 1.23
C GLY A 20 -14.56 8.58 1.11
N GLY A 21 -14.29 9.83 0.79
CA GLY A 21 -12.98 10.42 0.49
C GLY A 21 -11.90 10.13 1.53
N TYR A 22 -11.31 8.98 1.46
CA TYR A 22 -10.05 8.68 2.13
C TYR A 22 -8.92 9.14 1.20
N GLY A 23 -8.59 10.42 1.26
CA GLY A 23 -7.26 10.87 0.85
C GLY A 23 -6.21 10.00 1.55
N MET A 24 -5.05 9.80 0.94
CA MET A 24 -3.92 9.10 1.58
C MET A 24 -3.75 9.66 2.99
N SER A 25 -3.68 8.79 4.00
CA SER A 25 -3.46 9.24 5.37
C SER A 25 -2.15 10.03 5.46
N VAL A 26 -2.06 11.00 6.37
CA VAL A 26 -0.81 11.75 6.60
C VAL A 26 0.38 10.82 6.81
N LYS A 27 0.15 9.68 7.47
CA LYS A 27 1.14 8.64 7.67
C LYS A 27 1.65 8.05 6.34
N ALA A 28 0.76 7.72 5.42
CA ALA A 28 1.12 7.20 4.10
C ALA A 28 1.83 8.26 3.23
N GLN A 29 1.38 9.51 3.31
CA GLN A 29 2.01 10.64 2.60
C GLN A 29 3.44 10.89 3.11
N VAL A 30 3.66 10.88 4.42
CA VAL A 30 4.99 11.03 5.03
C VAL A 30 5.91 9.89 4.61
N LEU A 31 5.44 8.66 4.63
CA LEU A 31 6.23 7.50 4.20
C LEU A 31 6.62 7.62 2.72
N SER A 32 5.69 8.00 1.85
CA SER A 32 5.94 8.21 0.43
C SER A 32 6.98 9.32 0.17
N ALA A 33 6.89 10.44 0.90
CA ALA A 33 7.86 11.53 0.78
C ALA A 33 9.26 11.11 1.23
N LEU A 34 9.38 10.37 2.33
CA LEU A 34 10.66 9.84 2.81
C LEU A 34 11.23 8.75 1.89
N ASP A 35 10.36 7.94 1.28
CA ASP A 35 10.74 6.90 0.33
C ASP A 35 11.30 7.50 -0.97
N ALA A 36 10.67 8.54 -1.50
CA ALA A 36 11.14 9.27 -2.67
C ALA A 36 12.50 9.96 -2.43
N ALA A 37 12.84 10.25 -1.17
CA ALA A 37 14.08 10.91 -0.77
C ALA A 37 15.01 10.01 0.06
N ARG A 38 15.04 8.70 -0.20
CA ARG A 38 15.83 7.72 0.56
C ARG A 38 17.25 8.18 0.80
N GLY A 39 17.74 8.04 2.04
CA GLY A 39 19.08 8.44 2.48
C GLY A 39 19.24 9.95 2.70
N ARG A 40 18.28 10.79 2.30
CA ARG A 40 18.28 12.23 2.56
C ARG A 40 17.42 12.56 3.78
N TYR A 41 17.92 13.42 4.66
CA TYR A 41 17.15 13.95 5.77
C TYR A 41 16.23 15.08 5.28
N ILE A 42 14.94 14.98 5.61
CA ILE A 42 13.93 16.02 5.37
C ILE A 42 13.49 16.55 6.73
N SER A 43 13.50 17.86 6.89
CA SER A 43 13.06 18.47 8.15
C SER A 43 11.56 18.29 8.36
N GLY A 44 11.13 18.26 9.63
CA GLY A 44 9.70 18.18 9.94
C GLY A 44 8.89 19.38 9.43
N GLN A 45 9.53 20.55 9.26
CA GLN A 45 8.91 21.72 8.66
C GLN A 45 8.77 21.55 7.15
N GLU A 46 9.81 21.10 6.45
CA GLU A 46 9.76 20.83 5.02
C GLU A 46 8.68 19.81 4.65
N LEU A 47 8.56 18.71 5.43
CA LEU A 47 7.47 17.74 5.25
C LEU A 47 6.09 18.36 5.51
N ALA A 48 5.97 19.21 6.53
CA ALA A 48 4.71 19.88 6.86
C ALA A 48 4.25 20.81 5.72
N ASP A 49 5.18 21.59 5.17
CA ASP A 49 4.92 22.51 4.06
C ASP A 49 4.59 21.75 2.77
N GLN A 50 5.36 20.70 2.46
CA GLN A 50 5.14 19.86 1.28
C GLN A 50 3.78 19.15 1.30
N LEU A 51 3.33 18.70 2.46
CA LEU A 51 2.10 17.91 2.60
C LEU A 51 0.89 18.76 3.03
N GLY A 52 1.07 20.05 3.28
CA GLY A 52 0.00 20.96 3.70
C GLY A 52 -0.59 20.60 5.08
N VAL A 53 0.23 20.11 6.00
CA VAL A 53 -0.18 19.68 7.35
C VAL A 53 0.67 20.35 8.44
N SER A 54 0.26 20.23 9.70
CA SER A 54 1.04 20.78 10.82
C SER A 54 2.27 19.93 11.14
N ARG A 55 3.34 20.54 11.69
CA ARG A 55 4.50 19.81 12.22
C ARG A 55 4.13 18.75 13.26
N ALA A 56 3.09 19.03 14.08
CA ALA A 56 2.59 18.06 15.05
C ALA A 56 1.99 16.82 14.36
N ALA A 57 1.31 16.98 13.22
CA ALA A 57 0.79 15.87 12.43
C ALA A 57 1.94 15.05 11.83
N ILE A 58 3.02 15.68 11.33
CA ILE A 58 4.22 14.98 10.87
C ILE A 58 4.85 14.16 11.99
N TRP A 59 5.09 14.76 13.15
CA TRP A 59 5.66 14.06 14.30
C TRP A 59 4.82 12.84 14.70
N LYS A 60 3.50 12.99 14.74
CA LYS A 60 2.55 11.91 15.05
C LYS A 60 2.62 10.78 14.03
N ALA A 61 2.69 11.13 12.74
CA ALA A 61 2.82 10.18 11.64
C ALA A 61 4.14 9.40 11.71
N VAL A 62 5.27 10.09 11.90
CA VAL A 62 6.59 9.46 12.05
C VAL A 62 6.64 8.54 13.29
N THR A 63 6.08 8.98 14.42
CA THR A 63 6.02 8.17 15.64
C THR A 63 5.21 6.89 15.38
N ALA A 64 4.07 6.98 14.70
CA ALA A 64 3.26 5.82 14.35
C ALA A 64 3.99 4.89 13.37
N LEU A 65 4.66 5.41 12.35
CA LEU A 65 5.45 4.62 11.40
C LEU A 65 6.57 3.85 12.09
N ARG A 66 7.29 4.50 13.02
CA ARG A 66 8.35 3.84 13.80
C ARG A 66 7.80 2.77 14.74
N ALA A 67 6.64 3.01 15.36
CA ALA A 67 5.95 2.02 16.17
C ALA A 67 5.49 0.79 15.37
N ASP A 68 5.18 0.96 14.08
CA ASP A 68 4.85 -0.14 13.16
C ASP A 68 6.12 -0.82 12.57
N GLY A 69 7.32 -0.45 13.02
CA GLY A 69 8.57 -1.08 12.59
C GLY A 69 9.22 -0.46 11.36
N THR A 70 8.69 0.66 10.82
CA THR A 70 9.36 1.37 9.72
C THR A 70 10.69 1.95 10.22
N PRO A 71 11.83 1.68 9.56
CA PRO A 71 13.16 2.08 10.03
C PRO A 71 13.46 3.55 9.71
N ILE A 72 12.64 4.46 10.24
CA ILE A 72 12.86 5.90 10.08
C ILE A 72 13.92 6.37 11.08
N GLU A 73 14.99 6.95 10.58
CA GLU A 73 15.97 7.69 11.35
C GLU A 73 15.43 9.08 11.67
N ALA A 74 15.64 9.51 12.91
CA ALA A 74 15.29 10.86 13.37
C ALA A 74 16.49 11.48 14.07
N ILE A 75 17.05 12.55 13.51
CA ILE A 75 18.18 13.28 14.06
C ILE A 75 17.74 14.71 14.38
N THR A 76 18.02 15.12 15.62
CA THR A 76 17.73 16.49 16.06
C THR A 76 18.39 17.50 15.12
N ASN A 77 17.64 18.52 14.74
CA ASN A 77 18.05 19.59 13.80
C ASN A 77 18.34 19.15 12.36
N ARG A 78 18.26 17.86 12.02
CA ARG A 78 18.36 17.36 10.63
C ARG A 78 17.03 16.89 10.08
N GLY A 79 16.16 16.34 10.92
CA GLY A 79 14.86 15.84 10.53
C GLY A 79 14.79 14.32 10.45
N TYR A 80 14.06 13.82 9.47
CA TYR A 80 13.74 12.41 9.28
C TYR A 80 14.30 11.90 7.98
N ALA A 81 14.79 10.67 7.97
CA ALA A 81 15.24 9.98 6.76
C ALA A 81 14.81 8.52 6.78
N LEU A 82 14.59 7.98 5.60
CA LEU A 82 14.48 6.55 5.40
C LEU A 82 15.82 6.04 4.86
N PRO A 83 16.50 5.07 5.50
CA PRO A 83 17.75 4.52 5.02
C PRO A 83 17.63 3.95 3.59
N HIS A 84 18.71 4.02 2.79
CA HIS A 84 18.72 3.43 1.45
C HIS A 84 18.34 1.95 1.42
N GLY A 85 18.77 1.18 2.42
CA GLY A 85 18.50 -0.25 2.56
C GLY A 85 17.20 -0.57 3.30
N ALA A 86 16.32 0.42 3.54
CA ALA A 86 15.05 0.16 4.23
C ALA A 86 14.18 -0.80 3.40
N ASP A 87 13.85 -1.93 4.01
CA ASP A 87 12.89 -2.89 3.42
C ASP A 87 11.47 -2.40 3.70
N LEU A 88 10.85 -1.86 2.66
CA LEU A 88 9.46 -1.39 2.71
C LEU A 88 8.60 -2.22 1.77
N LEU A 89 7.43 -2.59 2.27
CA LEU A 89 6.39 -3.16 1.42
C LEU A 89 5.84 -2.04 0.52
N ASN A 90 6.37 -1.95 -0.71
CA ASN A 90 6.10 -0.89 -1.67
C ASN A 90 5.75 -1.52 -3.03
N ALA A 91 4.64 -1.07 -3.64
CA ALA A 91 4.15 -1.62 -4.91
C ALA A 91 5.16 -1.48 -6.05
N ASP A 92 5.81 -0.32 -6.16
CA ASP A 92 6.79 -0.04 -7.23
C ASP A 92 8.05 -0.91 -7.05
N ALA A 93 8.54 -1.04 -5.82
CA ALA A 93 9.69 -1.90 -5.51
C ALA A 93 9.39 -3.37 -5.81
N ILE A 94 8.20 -3.85 -5.47
CA ILE A 94 7.77 -5.22 -5.80
C ILE A 94 7.67 -5.39 -7.32
N THR A 95 7.05 -4.44 -8.02
CA THR A 95 6.89 -4.48 -9.46
C THR A 95 8.24 -4.52 -10.19
N ALA A 96 9.23 -3.76 -9.70
CA ALA A 96 10.59 -3.75 -10.25
C ALA A 96 11.33 -5.10 -10.14
N LEU A 97 10.94 -5.94 -9.19
CA LEU A 97 11.50 -7.29 -8.99
C LEU A 97 10.82 -8.36 -9.84
N LEU A 98 9.68 -8.05 -10.45
CA LEU A 98 8.96 -9.02 -11.28
C LEU A 98 9.61 -9.18 -12.65
N ALA A 99 9.48 -10.38 -13.22
CA ALA A 99 9.81 -10.58 -14.62
C ALA A 99 8.96 -9.63 -15.50
N PRO A 100 9.53 -9.02 -16.57
CA PRO A 100 8.83 -8.03 -17.38
C PRO A 100 7.47 -8.50 -17.90
N ALA A 101 7.34 -9.77 -18.29
CA ALA A 101 6.09 -10.36 -18.75
C ALA A 101 5.01 -10.38 -17.65
N VAL A 102 5.40 -10.57 -16.40
CA VAL A 102 4.47 -10.55 -15.25
C VAL A 102 4.11 -9.13 -14.88
N ALA A 103 5.10 -8.24 -14.81
CA ALA A 103 4.90 -6.82 -14.50
C ALA A 103 3.90 -6.11 -15.43
N GLN A 104 3.79 -6.58 -16.69
CA GLN A 104 2.85 -6.03 -17.67
C GLN A 104 1.39 -6.46 -17.46
N VAL A 105 1.16 -7.58 -16.76
CA VAL A 105 -0.19 -8.16 -16.60
C VAL A 105 -0.72 -8.08 -15.18
N VAL A 106 0.11 -7.67 -14.21
CA VAL A 106 -0.33 -7.50 -12.82
C VAL A 106 -0.36 -6.02 -12.44
N GLN A 107 -1.33 -5.69 -11.60
CA GLN A 107 -1.44 -4.36 -10.99
C GLN A 107 -1.39 -4.53 -9.48
N ILE A 108 -0.28 -4.09 -8.86
CA ILE A 108 -0.05 -4.23 -7.42
C ILE A 108 -0.53 -2.99 -6.69
N THR A 109 -1.30 -3.21 -5.64
CA THR A 109 -1.69 -2.17 -4.68
C THR A 109 -1.29 -2.62 -3.29
N VAL A 110 -0.57 -1.76 -2.57
CA VAL A 110 -0.21 -1.97 -1.16
C VAL A 110 -0.98 -0.99 -0.29
N VAL A 111 -1.57 -1.48 0.78
CA VAL A 111 -2.33 -0.67 1.75
C VAL A 111 -1.88 -0.98 3.17
N ASP A 112 -1.97 0.00 4.07
CA ASP A 112 -1.61 -0.20 5.48
C ASP A 112 -2.57 -1.20 6.16
N ARG A 113 -3.88 -0.95 6.03
CA ARG A 113 -4.91 -1.76 6.69
C ARG A 113 -6.22 -1.72 5.92
N LEU A 114 -6.90 -2.87 5.89
CA LEU A 114 -8.28 -3.00 5.39
C LEU A 114 -8.98 -4.15 6.13
N PRO A 115 -10.29 -4.32 5.96
CA PRO A 115 -11.01 -5.46 6.57
C PRO A 115 -10.46 -6.83 6.15
N GLY A 116 -10.19 -7.03 4.86
CA GLY A 116 -9.61 -8.25 4.32
C GLY A 116 -9.33 -8.15 2.83
N THR A 117 -8.14 -8.56 2.38
CA THR A 117 -7.70 -8.50 0.98
C THR A 117 -8.61 -9.29 0.05
N ASN A 118 -9.01 -10.49 0.47
CA ASN A 118 -9.91 -11.35 -0.33
C ASN A 118 -11.31 -10.73 -0.50
N ALA A 119 -11.90 -10.19 0.58
CA ALA A 119 -13.21 -9.53 0.52
C ALA A 119 -13.17 -8.30 -0.40
N ALA A 120 -12.12 -7.50 -0.30
CA ALA A 120 -11.92 -6.33 -1.14
C ALA A 120 -11.80 -6.69 -2.63
N LEU A 121 -10.95 -7.68 -2.98
CA LEU A 121 -10.84 -8.14 -4.37
C LEU A 121 -12.10 -8.81 -4.90
N ARG A 122 -12.84 -9.53 -4.06
CA ARG A 122 -14.14 -10.09 -4.46
C ARG A 122 -15.12 -8.99 -4.87
N THR A 123 -15.20 -7.90 -4.12
CA THR A 123 -16.02 -6.74 -4.49
C THR A 123 -15.58 -6.14 -5.82
N GLN A 124 -14.28 -5.99 -6.06
CA GLN A 124 -13.76 -5.51 -7.34
C GLN A 124 -14.11 -6.45 -8.50
N ALA A 125 -13.97 -7.76 -8.27
CA ALA A 125 -14.33 -8.77 -9.27
C ALA A 125 -15.81 -8.70 -9.68
N THR A 126 -16.72 -8.49 -8.70
CA THR A 126 -18.16 -8.31 -8.93
C THR A 126 -18.44 -7.03 -9.71
N ASN A 127 -17.67 -5.99 -9.51
CA ASN A 127 -17.76 -4.72 -10.22
C ASN A 127 -17.06 -4.74 -11.61
N GLY A 128 -16.69 -5.92 -12.12
CA GLY A 128 -16.12 -6.07 -13.45
C GLY A 128 -14.62 -5.78 -13.56
N ALA A 129 -13.90 -5.69 -12.45
CA ALA A 129 -12.45 -5.46 -12.49
C ALA A 129 -11.74 -6.57 -13.29
N PRO A 130 -10.69 -6.24 -14.08
CA PRO A 130 -9.92 -7.21 -14.86
C PRO A 130 -9.12 -8.14 -13.95
N GLU A 131 -8.65 -9.27 -14.49
CA GLU A 131 -7.67 -10.11 -13.81
C GLU A 131 -6.32 -9.39 -13.66
N GLY A 132 -5.43 -9.96 -12.82
CA GLY A 132 -4.11 -9.40 -12.57
C GLY A 132 -4.06 -8.38 -11.43
N LEU A 133 -5.21 -8.04 -10.80
CA LEU A 133 -5.17 -7.20 -9.61
C LEU A 133 -4.56 -7.96 -8.44
N VAL A 134 -3.54 -7.37 -7.81
CA VAL A 134 -2.86 -7.86 -6.62
C VAL A 134 -3.05 -6.85 -5.49
N LEU A 135 -3.67 -7.28 -4.40
CA LEU A 135 -3.87 -6.45 -3.22
C LEU A 135 -3.07 -7.02 -2.06
N ILE A 136 -2.18 -6.20 -1.52
CA ILE A 136 -1.33 -6.52 -0.38
C ILE A 136 -1.70 -5.58 0.77
N ALA A 137 -1.81 -6.12 1.99
CA ALA A 137 -2.04 -5.34 3.19
C ALA A 137 -0.98 -5.62 4.25
N GLN A 138 -0.60 -4.59 5.01
CA GLN A 138 0.27 -4.75 6.17
C GLN A 138 -0.47 -5.32 7.39
N ALA A 139 -1.80 -5.09 7.46
CA ALA A 139 -2.66 -5.65 8.49
C ALA A 139 -4.10 -5.80 7.99
N GLN A 140 -4.87 -6.70 8.61
CA GLN A 140 -6.32 -6.80 8.36
C GLN A 140 -7.10 -6.64 9.68
N SER A 141 -8.21 -5.89 9.63
CA SER A 141 -9.07 -5.68 10.80
C SER A 141 -10.16 -6.74 10.96
N ALA A 142 -10.50 -7.47 9.91
CA ALA A 142 -11.52 -8.51 9.88
C ALA A 142 -11.06 -9.68 8.99
N GLY A 143 -9.83 -10.15 9.18
CA GLY A 143 -9.29 -11.31 8.49
C GLY A 143 -10.19 -12.54 8.69
N ARG A 144 -10.41 -13.33 7.62
CA ARG A 144 -11.26 -14.51 7.66
C ARG A 144 -10.45 -15.76 7.34
N GLY A 145 -10.56 -16.75 8.23
CA GLY A 145 -10.09 -18.09 8.04
C GLY A 145 -11.13 -18.99 7.37
N ARG A 146 -10.85 -20.28 7.32
CA ARG A 146 -11.76 -21.30 6.79
C ARG A 146 -12.98 -21.45 7.71
N ARG A 147 -14.12 -21.85 7.14
CA ARG A 147 -15.40 -22.09 7.86
C ARG A 147 -15.90 -20.91 8.69
N GLY A 148 -15.58 -19.66 8.26
CA GLY A 148 -16.06 -18.47 8.94
C GLY A 148 -15.28 -18.06 10.21
N HIS A 149 -14.22 -18.78 10.59
CA HIS A 149 -13.38 -18.38 11.70
C HIS A 149 -12.71 -17.02 11.45
N SER A 150 -12.52 -16.23 12.50
CA SER A 150 -11.70 -15.03 12.44
C SER A 150 -10.21 -15.42 12.28
N PHE A 151 -9.47 -14.63 11.52
CA PHE A 151 -8.03 -14.79 11.36
C PHE A 151 -7.34 -13.52 11.85
N PHE A 152 -6.55 -13.64 12.91
CA PHE A 152 -5.79 -12.53 13.47
C PHE A 152 -4.68 -12.11 12.49
N SER A 153 -4.69 -10.84 12.08
CA SER A 153 -3.84 -10.33 11.01
C SER A 153 -3.13 -9.03 11.43
N PRO A 154 -2.20 -9.08 12.41
CA PRO A 154 -1.45 -7.92 12.88
C PRO A 154 -0.41 -7.47 11.85
N PRO A 155 0.21 -6.28 11.99
CA PRO A 155 1.41 -5.91 11.26
C PRO A 155 2.53 -6.96 11.43
N GLY A 156 3.35 -7.14 10.38
CA GLY A 156 4.44 -8.13 10.34
C GLY A 156 4.06 -9.44 9.65
N GLY A 157 2.80 -9.64 9.28
CA GLY A 157 2.35 -10.73 8.41
C GLY A 157 2.27 -10.31 6.94
N LEU A 158 2.20 -11.28 6.04
CA LEU A 158 1.91 -11.04 4.61
C LEU A 158 0.46 -11.42 4.32
N TYR A 159 -0.35 -10.43 3.95
CA TYR A 159 -1.75 -10.59 3.57
C TYR A 159 -1.91 -10.15 2.12
N LEU A 160 -2.04 -11.12 1.24
CA LEU A 160 -2.07 -10.91 -0.21
C LEU A 160 -3.23 -11.67 -0.83
N SER A 161 -3.87 -11.05 -1.81
CA SER A 161 -4.85 -11.69 -2.69
C SER A 161 -4.60 -11.28 -4.14
N ILE A 162 -4.89 -12.20 -5.06
CA ILE A 162 -4.78 -11.97 -6.50
C ILE A 162 -6.13 -12.29 -7.15
N LEU A 163 -6.58 -11.43 -8.05
CA LEU A 163 -7.75 -11.67 -8.87
C LEU A 163 -7.34 -12.39 -10.16
N LEU A 164 -7.83 -13.60 -10.32
CA LEU A 164 -7.63 -14.41 -11.53
C LEU A 164 -8.98 -14.73 -12.19
N ARG A 165 -8.99 -14.82 -13.52
CA ARG A 165 -10.15 -15.20 -14.33
C ARG A 165 -9.77 -16.32 -15.29
N PRO A 166 -9.55 -17.55 -14.78
CA PRO A 166 -9.11 -18.66 -15.62
C PRO A 166 -10.18 -19.00 -16.66
N ALA A 167 -9.76 -19.22 -17.90
CA ALA A 167 -10.65 -19.58 -19.01
C ALA A 167 -11.06 -21.06 -19.04
N PHE A 168 -10.61 -21.87 -18.09
CA PHE A 168 -10.95 -23.30 -18.02
C PHE A 168 -12.15 -23.56 -17.11
N SER A 169 -12.95 -24.58 -17.47
CA SER A 169 -14.04 -25.06 -16.64
C SER A 169 -13.50 -25.86 -15.44
N THR A 170 -14.03 -25.57 -14.24
CA THR A 170 -13.76 -26.36 -13.03
C THR A 170 -14.54 -27.67 -12.95
N ARG A 171 -15.29 -28.04 -14.01
CA ARG A 171 -15.98 -29.33 -14.08
C ARG A 171 -14.96 -30.40 -14.49
N GLN A 172 -14.45 -31.11 -13.54
CA GLN A 172 -14.03 -32.51 -13.66
C GLN A 172 -14.93 -33.36 -12.79
#